data_7fd6afff3037fab660e95b272a24fdeb
#
_entry.id   7fd6afff3037fab660e95b272a24fdeb
#
_cell.length_a   1.000
_cell.length_b   1.000
_cell.length_c   1.000
_cell.angle_alpha   90.00
_cell.angle_beta   90.00
_cell.angle_gamma   90.00
#
_symmetry.space_group_name_H-M   'P 1'
#
loop_
_entity.id
_entity.type
_entity.pdbx_description
1 polymer ?
#
loop_
_entity_poly.entity_id
_entity_poly.type
_entity_poly.pdbx_seq_one_letter_code
_entity_poly.pdbx_strand_id
1 'polypeptide(L)'
;MERELDLVIILEKPPPGIDYALQEGGGNNYNTVQTQRSTGRDLKFQFSVRVREGKDGRPNFLGPFVQGPTGERFVYLDIGTYAGQTNTRWSRRLKVPLRGITWEMIEKKNSLQTRVPGTGKDGSPTCATVKPFAGWTAQN
;
A
#
# COMPACT_ATOMS: atom_id res chain seq x y z
N MET A 1 21.43 -5.68 -10.19
CA MET A 1 21.47 -6.08 -8.76
C MET A 1 20.08 -5.97 -8.18
N GLU A 2 19.68 -6.98 -7.44
CA GLU A 2 18.37 -7.02 -6.79
C GLU A 2 18.52 -6.72 -5.31
N ARG A 3 17.61 -5.91 -4.78
CA ARG A 3 17.61 -5.57 -3.35
C ARG A 3 16.23 -5.83 -2.76
N GLU A 4 16.20 -6.00 -1.46
CA GLU A 4 14.97 -6.04 -0.68
C GLU A 4 14.74 -4.66 -0.07
N LEU A 5 13.52 -4.15 -0.26
CA LEU A 5 13.12 -2.83 0.22
C LEU A 5 11.96 -2.98 1.18
N ASP A 6 12.12 -2.45 2.39
CA ASP A 6 11.05 -2.45 3.38
C ASP A 6 10.17 -1.23 3.18
N LEU A 7 8.88 -1.46 3.09
CA LEU A 7 7.89 -0.40 2.91
C LEU A 7 6.89 -0.39 4.06
N VAL A 8 6.51 0.80 4.48
CA VAL A 8 5.47 1.01 5.47
C VAL A 8 4.45 1.99 4.91
N ILE A 9 3.19 1.58 4.94
CA ILE A 9 2.06 2.46 4.62
C ILE A 9 1.36 2.76 5.94
N ILE A 10 1.30 4.05 6.29
CA ILE A 10 0.55 4.51 7.46
C ILE A 10 -0.75 5.12 6.95
N LEU A 11 -1.84 4.43 7.23
CA LEU A 11 -3.18 4.91 6.91
C LEU A 11 -3.65 5.75 8.09
N GLU A 12 -3.81 7.04 7.85
CA GLU A 12 -4.07 7.99 8.92
C GLU A 12 -5.54 8.03 9.29
N LYS A 13 -5.84 7.66 10.52
CA LYS A 13 -7.15 7.77 11.16
C LYS A 13 -8.32 7.39 10.25
N PRO A 14 -8.33 6.15 9.72
CA PRO A 14 -9.47 5.70 8.94
C PRO A 14 -10.72 5.62 9.81
N PRO A 15 -11.92 5.74 9.23
CA PRO A 15 -13.14 5.58 10.01
C PRO A 15 -13.15 4.23 10.74
N PRO A 16 -13.64 4.18 11.99
CA PRO A 16 -13.61 2.92 12.75
C PRO A 16 -14.55 1.86 12.21
N GLY A 17 -14.26 0.60 12.55
CA GLY A 17 -15.12 -0.52 12.21
C GLY A 17 -14.99 -1.04 10.77
N ILE A 18 -13.90 -0.73 10.11
CA ILE A 18 -13.65 -1.13 8.72
C ILE A 18 -12.44 -2.06 8.69
N ASP A 19 -12.54 -3.12 7.90
CA ASP A 19 -11.43 -4.04 7.68
C ASP A 19 -10.62 -3.59 6.46
N TYR A 20 -9.31 -3.61 6.62
CA TYR A 20 -8.36 -3.32 5.55
C TYR A 20 -7.44 -4.51 5.37
N ALA A 21 -7.18 -4.89 4.12
CA ALA A 21 -6.32 -6.02 3.80
C ALA A 21 -5.24 -5.64 2.80
N LEU A 22 -4.00 -5.92 3.16
CA LEU A 22 -2.87 -5.82 2.23
C LEU A 22 -2.95 -7.01 1.27
N GLN A 23 -2.98 -6.72 -0.02
CA GLN A 23 -3.14 -7.74 -1.04
C GLN A 23 -1.80 -8.25 -1.57
N GLU A 24 -1.70 -9.56 -1.71
CA GLU A 24 -0.58 -10.26 -2.31
C GLU A 24 -1.05 -10.97 -3.57
N GLY A 25 -0.25 -10.88 -4.64
CA GLY A 25 -0.54 -11.57 -5.89
C GLY A 25 -1.41 -10.77 -6.82
N GLY A 26 -1.65 -11.30 -8.01
CA GLY A 26 -2.43 -10.67 -9.06
C GLY A 26 -3.43 -11.63 -9.66
N GLY A 27 -4.28 -11.12 -10.54
CA GLY A 27 -5.30 -11.92 -11.19
C GLY A 27 -6.49 -12.21 -10.29
N ASN A 28 -7.06 -13.38 -10.45
CA ASN A 28 -8.27 -13.77 -9.72
C ASN A 28 -8.00 -14.42 -8.36
N ASN A 29 -6.72 -14.69 -8.06
CA ASN A 29 -6.32 -15.41 -6.84
C ASN A 29 -5.31 -14.57 -6.06
N TYR A 30 -5.76 -13.52 -5.42
CA TYR A 30 -4.91 -12.79 -4.50
C TYR A 30 -5.14 -13.29 -3.07
N ASN A 31 -4.06 -13.37 -2.32
CA ASN A 31 -4.11 -13.76 -0.92
C ASN A 31 -4.06 -12.53 -0.03
N THR A 32 -4.93 -12.52 0.96
CA THR A 32 -4.90 -11.50 1.99
C THR A 32 -3.80 -11.86 3.00
N VAL A 33 -2.80 -11.00 3.12
CA VAL A 33 -1.62 -11.29 3.97
C VAL A 33 -1.75 -10.62 5.33
N GLN A 34 -2.21 -9.38 5.37
CA GLN A 34 -2.43 -8.66 6.62
C GLN A 34 -3.83 -8.07 6.58
N THR A 35 -4.62 -8.39 7.59
CA THR A 35 -5.94 -7.77 7.77
C THR A 35 -5.94 -7.03 9.09
N GLN A 36 -6.35 -5.78 9.08
CA GLN A 36 -6.47 -4.95 10.27
C GLN A 36 -7.82 -4.27 10.27
N ARG A 37 -8.44 -4.22 11.45
CA ARG A 37 -9.70 -3.49 11.64
C ARG A 37 -9.40 -2.12 12.23
N SER A 38 -9.99 -1.10 11.64
CA SER A 38 -9.82 0.27 12.09
C SER A 38 -10.56 0.53 13.40
N THR A 39 -9.93 1.34 14.25
CA THR A 39 -10.48 1.78 15.54
C THR A 39 -10.53 3.29 15.64
N GLY A 40 -10.32 4.01 14.53
CA GLY A 40 -10.17 5.46 14.51
C GLY A 40 -8.74 5.93 14.69
N ARG A 41 -7.82 5.02 14.96
CA ARG A 41 -6.37 5.30 15.05
C ARG A 41 -5.69 4.97 13.75
N ASP A 42 -4.45 5.43 13.58
CA ASP A 42 -3.64 5.08 12.42
C ASP A 42 -3.45 3.57 12.32
N LEU A 43 -3.48 3.06 11.10
CA LEU A 43 -3.13 1.68 10.79
C LEU A 43 -1.79 1.65 10.08
N LYS A 44 -0.96 0.70 10.44
CA LYS A 44 0.38 0.55 9.87
C LYS A 44 0.48 -0.79 9.17
N PHE A 45 0.80 -0.75 7.87
CA PHE A 45 1.06 -1.94 7.06
C PHE A 45 2.54 -1.96 6.71
N GLN A 46 3.21 -3.02 7.10
CA GLN A 46 4.65 -3.19 6.86
C GLN A 46 4.87 -4.45 6.03
N PHE A 47 5.67 -4.33 4.98
CA PHE A 47 5.95 -5.43 4.06
C PHE A 47 7.25 -5.18 3.32
N SER A 48 7.75 -6.21 2.66
CA SER A 48 8.98 -6.10 1.86
C SER A 48 8.67 -6.32 0.39
N VAL A 49 9.35 -5.59 -0.47
CA VAL A 49 9.30 -5.79 -1.92
C VAL A 49 10.71 -6.00 -2.43
N ARG A 50 10.83 -6.73 -3.53
CA ARG A 50 12.09 -6.85 -4.25
C ARG A 50 12.15 -5.75 -5.30
N VAL A 51 13.32 -5.19 -5.48
CA VAL A 51 13.53 -4.12 -6.43
C VAL A 51 14.86 -4.33 -7.14
N ARG A 52 14.87 -4.07 -8.44
CA ARG A 52 16.11 -4.06 -9.23
C ARG A 52 16.17 -2.76 -10.02
N GLU A 53 17.37 -2.36 -10.40
CA GLU A 53 17.54 -1.22 -11.29
C GLU A 53 17.03 -1.58 -12.68
N GLY A 54 16.11 -0.77 -13.20
CA GLY A 54 15.59 -0.94 -14.55
C GLY A 54 16.54 -0.41 -15.61
N LYS A 55 16.22 -0.68 -16.88
CA LYS A 55 17.05 -0.27 -18.03
C LYS A 55 17.22 1.24 -18.14
N ASP A 56 16.27 1.99 -17.62
CA ASP A 56 16.27 3.46 -17.64
C ASP A 56 16.82 4.08 -16.34
N GLY A 57 17.40 3.26 -15.46
CA GLY A 57 17.90 3.70 -14.17
C GLY A 57 16.82 3.85 -13.12
N ARG A 58 15.56 3.59 -13.46
CA ARG A 58 14.46 3.66 -12.51
C ARG A 58 14.30 2.34 -11.76
N PRO A 59 13.75 2.37 -10.54
CA PRO A 59 13.46 1.13 -9.83
C PRO A 59 12.42 0.30 -10.55
N ASN A 60 12.67 -0.99 -10.67
CA ASN A 60 11.69 -1.96 -11.14
C ASN A 60 11.27 -2.80 -9.95
N PHE A 61 10.03 -2.62 -9.50
CA PHE A 61 9.50 -3.29 -8.33
C PHE A 61 8.94 -4.66 -8.71
N LEU A 62 9.28 -5.66 -7.91
CA LEU A 62 8.92 -7.05 -8.11
C LEU A 62 8.32 -7.62 -6.84
N GLY A 63 7.58 -8.67 -7.00
CA GLY A 63 7.09 -9.43 -5.86
C GLY A 63 5.60 -9.37 -5.68
N PRO A 64 5.13 -10.09 -4.65
CA PRO A 64 3.71 -10.40 -4.54
C PRO A 64 2.83 -9.20 -4.19
N PHE A 65 3.39 -8.15 -3.58
CA PHE A 65 2.61 -6.98 -3.15
C PHE A 65 2.48 -5.91 -4.23
N VAL A 66 3.21 -6.05 -5.33
CA VAL A 66 3.27 -5.03 -6.38
C VAL A 66 2.29 -5.36 -7.48
N GLN A 67 1.41 -4.42 -7.77
CA GLN A 67 0.32 -4.58 -8.72
C GLN A 67 0.40 -3.54 -9.83
N GLY A 68 -0.28 -3.82 -10.93
CA GLY A 68 -0.37 -2.89 -12.05
C GLY A 68 0.68 -3.13 -13.13
N PRO A 69 0.56 -2.42 -14.26
CA PRO A 69 1.49 -2.56 -15.37
C PRO A 69 2.87 -1.99 -15.05
N THR A 70 3.88 -2.48 -15.76
CA THR A 70 5.24 -1.94 -15.66
C THR A 70 5.22 -0.44 -15.94
N GLY A 71 5.88 0.32 -15.09
CA GLY A 71 5.91 1.78 -15.20
C GLY A 71 4.86 2.49 -14.37
N GLU A 72 3.80 1.80 -13.96
CA GLU A 72 2.78 2.34 -13.07
C GLU A 72 2.39 1.25 -12.07
N ARG A 73 3.14 1.19 -10.97
CA ARG A 73 2.98 0.16 -9.94
C ARG A 73 2.28 0.71 -8.71
N PHE A 74 1.49 -0.13 -8.10
CA PHE A 74 0.71 0.20 -6.90
C PHE A 74 0.82 -0.92 -5.88
N VAL A 75 0.55 -0.56 -4.63
CA VAL A 75 0.23 -1.52 -3.57
C VAL A 75 -1.26 -1.35 -3.26
N TYR A 76 -1.97 -2.46 -3.12
CA TYR A 76 -3.41 -2.44 -2.90
C TYR A 76 -3.76 -2.75 -1.46
N LEU A 77 -4.56 -1.87 -0.86
CA LEU A 77 -5.24 -2.13 0.40
C LEU A 77 -6.73 -2.29 0.08
N ASP A 78 -7.23 -3.50 0.19
CA ASP A 78 -8.67 -3.74 -0.01
C ASP A 78 -9.44 -3.32 1.23
N ILE A 79 -10.60 -2.73 1.00
CA ILE A 79 -11.44 -2.14 2.03
C ILE A 79 -12.71 -2.96 2.13
N GLY A 80 -12.99 -3.47 3.32
CA GLY A 80 -14.15 -4.28 3.56
C GLY A 80 -15.05 -3.67 4.62
N THR A 81 -16.32 -4.05 4.55
CA THR A 81 -17.27 -3.71 5.59
C THR A 81 -17.52 -4.91 6.47
N TYR A 82 -17.37 -4.71 7.76
CA TYR A 82 -17.75 -5.70 8.75
C TYR A 82 -19.15 -5.36 9.27
N ALA A 83 -20.10 -6.23 8.97
CA ALA A 83 -21.47 -6.03 9.39
C ALA A 83 -21.90 -7.01 10.49
N GLY A 84 -20.99 -7.33 11.39
CA GLY A 84 -21.25 -8.31 12.44
C GLY A 84 -21.32 -9.74 11.93
N GLN A 85 -20.93 -9.97 10.69
CA GLN A 85 -20.90 -11.28 10.06
C GLN A 85 -19.51 -11.89 10.11
N THR A 86 -19.43 -13.19 9.96
CA THR A 86 -18.17 -13.94 9.99
C THR A 86 -17.28 -13.67 8.78
N ASN A 87 -17.84 -13.12 7.69
CA ASN A 87 -17.11 -12.88 6.45
C ASN A 87 -17.11 -11.41 6.09
N THR A 88 -15.92 -10.86 5.91
CA THR A 88 -15.74 -9.50 5.40
C THR A 88 -15.90 -9.51 3.87
N ARG A 89 -16.66 -8.54 3.37
CA ARG A 89 -16.78 -8.32 1.92
C ARG A 89 -15.81 -7.20 1.51
N TRP A 90 -14.94 -7.51 0.59
CA TRP A 90 -13.99 -6.54 0.02
C TRP A 90 -14.69 -5.80 -1.12
N SER A 91 -15.15 -4.59 -0.83
CA SER A 91 -16.00 -3.82 -1.75
C SER A 91 -15.29 -2.67 -2.43
N ARG A 92 -14.18 -2.22 -1.88
CA ARG A 92 -13.42 -1.09 -2.40
C ARG A 92 -11.93 -1.38 -2.31
N ARG A 93 -11.15 -0.55 -2.97
CA ARG A 93 -9.68 -0.71 -3.00
C ARG A 93 -9.01 0.64 -2.93
N LEU A 94 -8.01 0.74 -2.06
CA LEU A 94 -7.11 1.86 -2.00
C LEU A 94 -5.83 1.48 -2.75
N LYS A 95 -5.45 2.31 -3.72
CA LYS A 95 -4.25 2.09 -4.53
C LYS A 95 -3.20 3.10 -4.12
N VAL A 96 -2.10 2.60 -3.55
CA VAL A 96 -0.99 3.44 -3.11
C VAL A 96 0.11 3.39 -4.15
N PRO A 97 0.42 4.51 -4.82
CA PRO A 97 1.44 4.51 -5.88
C PRO A 97 2.84 4.25 -5.34
N LEU A 98 3.65 3.54 -6.11
CA LEU A 98 5.07 3.38 -5.83
C LEU A 98 5.92 4.43 -6.57
N ARG A 99 5.31 5.25 -7.40
CA ARG A 99 6.00 6.32 -8.10
C ARG A 99 6.63 7.30 -7.12
N GLY A 100 7.70 7.93 -7.55
CA GLY A 100 8.43 8.86 -6.70
C GLY A 100 9.53 8.23 -5.90
N ILE A 101 9.55 6.91 -5.78
CA ILE A 101 10.70 6.20 -5.19
C ILE A 101 11.79 6.16 -6.25
N THR A 102 12.94 6.74 -5.93
CA THR A 102 14.10 6.76 -6.81
C THR A 102 15.13 5.72 -6.36
N TRP A 103 15.98 5.32 -7.30
CA TRP A 103 17.06 4.40 -6.95
C TRP A 103 18.00 5.01 -5.90
N GLU A 104 18.22 6.31 -5.98
CA GLU A 104 19.02 7.04 -4.99
C GLU A 104 18.45 6.92 -3.58
N MET A 105 17.12 7.02 -3.43
CA MET A 105 16.46 6.84 -2.13
C MET A 105 16.70 5.43 -1.58
N ILE A 106 16.62 4.42 -2.44
CA ILE A 106 16.81 3.02 -2.07
C ILE A 106 18.26 2.79 -1.62
N GLU A 107 19.23 3.37 -2.32
CA GLU A 107 20.64 3.24 -1.96
C GLU A 107 20.97 3.88 -0.61
N LYS A 108 20.34 5.00 -0.31
CA LYS A 108 20.55 5.69 0.97
C LYS A 108 19.94 4.94 2.14
N LYS A 109 18.76 4.39 1.93
CA LYS A 109 18.05 3.68 2.98
C LYS A 109 17.02 2.73 2.37
N ASN A 110 17.16 1.45 2.68
CA ASN A 110 16.26 0.43 2.14
C ASN A 110 14.98 0.25 2.98
N SER A 111 14.52 1.33 3.60
CA SER A 111 13.31 1.33 4.40
C SER A 111 12.60 2.68 4.21
N LEU A 112 11.45 2.65 3.57
CA LEU A 112 10.69 3.85 3.21
C LEU A 112 9.28 3.77 3.78
N GLN A 113 8.69 4.95 4.02
CA GLN A 113 7.30 5.03 4.49
C GLN A 113 6.52 6.06 3.71
N THR A 114 5.22 5.88 3.69
CA THR A 114 4.29 6.89 3.20
C THR A 114 3.11 7.01 4.15
N ARG A 115 2.52 8.20 4.20
CA ARG A 115 1.31 8.47 4.97
C ARG A 115 0.18 8.76 4.01
N VAL A 116 -0.95 8.11 4.23
CA VAL A 116 -2.13 8.24 3.39
C VAL A 116 -3.32 8.64 4.26
N PRO A 117 -4.04 9.70 3.92
CA PRO A 117 -5.27 10.03 4.65
C PRO A 117 -6.25 8.86 4.57
N GLY A 118 -6.70 8.39 5.73
CA GLY A 118 -7.63 7.26 5.79
C GLY A 118 -9.09 7.66 5.64
N THR A 119 -9.38 8.96 5.80
CA THR A 119 -10.74 9.48 5.73
C THR A 119 -10.80 10.56 4.67
N GLY A 120 -11.78 10.45 3.75
CA GLY A 120 -12.03 11.45 2.73
C GLY A 120 -12.79 12.65 3.27
N LYS A 121 -13.03 13.64 2.40
CA LYS A 121 -13.71 14.88 2.78
C LYS A 121 -15.15 14.66 3.26
N ASP A 122 -15.79 13.62 2.76
CA ASP A 122 -17.15 13.25 3.13
C ASP A 122 -17.24 12.35 4.36
N GLY A 123 -16.11 12.08 5.01
CA GLY A 123 -16.05 11.22 6.18
C GLY A 123 -15.99 9.73 5.86
N SER A 124 -16.04 9.33 4.59
CA SER A 124 -15.92 7.94 4.18
C SER A 124 -14.47 7.51 4.05
N PRO A 125 -14.19 6.19 3.99
CA PRO A 125 -12.83 5.71 3.77
C PRO A 125 -12.27 6.21 2.44
N THR A 126 -10.99 6.65 2.46
CA THR A 126 -10.29 6.98 1.23
C THR A 126 -10.16 5.73 0.37
N CYS A 127 -10.51 5.82 -0.90
CA CYS A 127 -10.45 4.70 -1.83
C CYS A 127 -9.97 5.15 -3.21
N ALA A 128 -9.84 4.20 -4.15
CA ALA A 128 -9.26 4.41 -5.48
C ALA A 128 -7.79 4.80 -5.38
N THR A 129 -7.25 5.46 -6.39
CA THR A 129 -5.85 5.93 -6.38
C THR A 129 -5.72 7.15 -5.50
N VAL A 130 -4.75 7.14 -4.60
CA VAL A 130 -4.50 8.29 -3.70
C VAL A 130 -4.14 9.52 -4.52
N LYS A 131 -4.88 10.61 -4.33
CA LYS A 131 -4.65 11.91 -4.99
C LYS A 131 -5.05 13.05 -4.06
N PRO A 132 -4.20 14.06 -3.81
CA PRO A 132 -2.78 14.08 -4.12
C PRO A 132 -2.01 13.05 -3.28
N PHE A 133 -0.90 12.54 -3.81
CA PHE A 133 -0.06 11.59 -3.11
C PHE A 133 1.20 12.29 -2.62
N ALA A 134 1.44 12.25 -1.31
CA ALA A 134 2.55 12.96 -0.68
C ALA A 134 3.93 12.32 -0.95
N GLY A 135 3.95 11.08 -1.42
CA GLY A 135 5.18 10.37 -1.74
C GLY A 135 5.75 9.56 -0.60
N TRP A 136 6.94 9.04 -0.85
CA TRP A 136 7.66 8.16 0.06
C TRP A 136 8.87 8.88 0.66
N THR A 137 9.13 8.61 1.94
CA THR A 137 10.28 9.18 2.66
C THR A 137 11.00 8.06 3.40
N ALA A 138 12.26 8.31 3.73
CA ALA A 138 13.02 7.35 4.54
C ALA A 138 12.41 7.22 5.93
N GLN A 139 12.37 5.99 6.44
CA GLN A 139 11.98 5.75 7.82
C GLN A 139 13.09 6.16 8.77
N ASN A 140 12.69 6.75 9.88
CA ASN A 140 13.64 7.10 10.93
C ASN A 140 13.89 5.91 11.86
#